data_229cde8fb7dce02e9ec3c325bab4ef7f
#
_entry.id   229cde8fb7dce02e9ec3c325bab4ef7f
#
_cell.length_a   1.000
_cell.length_b   1.000
_cell.length_c   1.000
_cell.angle_alpha   90.00
_cell.angle_beta   90.00
_cell.angle_gamma   90.00
#
_symmetry.space_group_name_H-M   'P 1'
#
loop_
_entity.id
_entity.type
_entity.pdbx_description
1 polymer ?
#
loop_
_entity_poly.entity_id
_entity_poly.type
_entity_poly.pdbx_seq_one_letter_code
_entity_poly.pdbx_strand_id
1 'polypeptide(L)'
;MMEFYKGKKVLITGHTGFKGSWLCKILADAGAVVTGFSLEAPTDPNLFSLCGVEQEINSVIGDIRDREHLMRVFDDAQPEIVLHLAAQPIVRDSYKNPVYTYETNVMGTVNVCECVRLHPCVKSFLNVTTDKVYENKEWEWGYRENESLDGFDPYSNSKSCSELVTHSYINSFFNQMDVAVSTARAGNVIGGGDFANDRIIPDCVRAAIAGDDIVVRNPFSTRPYQHVLEPLYVYLMIAMRQYEDPEYAGFYNVGPDERDCVTTGTLVNMFCQYWNENGGNQIKWINQAEENAPHEANFLKLDCSKVKRTFGWKPHWSVEEAVAKTVEWSKAYACEQDVVSCMERQIKDFFEK
;
A
#
# COMPACT_ATOMS: atom_id res chain seq x y z
N MET A 1 -14.74 14.13 1.05
CA MET A 1 -14.34 12.73 1.34
C MET A 1 -14.21 12.49 2.85
N MET A 2 -13.40 13.25 3.60
CA MET A 2 -13.17 13.00 5.05
C MET A 2 -14.46 13.03 5.88
N GLU A 3 -15.39 13.97 5.61
CA GLU A 3 -16.68 14.05 6.33
C GLU A 3 -17.56 12.80 6.15
N PHE A 4 -17.41 12.07 5.04
CA PHE A 4 -18.12 10.80 4.82
C PHE A 4 -17.73 9.73 5.85
N TYR A 5 -16.44 9.71 6.23
CA TYR A 5 -15.93 8.68 7.17
C TYR A 5 -16.28 8.92 8.63
N LYS A 6 -16.73 10.13 8.97
CA LYS A 6 -17.09 10.45 10.35
C LYS A 6 -18.18 9.53 10.89
N GLY A 7 -17.84 8.81 11.96
CA GLY A 7 -18.71 7.82 12.59
C GLY A 7 -18.87 6.50 11.84
N LYS A 8 -18.26 6.34 10.65
CA LYS A 8 -18.26 5.06 9.93
C LYS A 8 -17.42 4.02 10.63
N LYS A 9 -17.93 2.79 10.70
CA LYS A 9 -17.20 1.63 11.21
C LYS A 9 -16.35 1.03 10.11
N VAL A 10 -15.03 1.18 10.24
CA VAL A 10 -14.06 0.73 9.22
C VAL A 10 -13.16 -0.34 9.82
N LEU A 11 -13.10 -1.51 9.16
CA LEU A 11 -12.14 -2.56 9.50
C LEU A 11 -10.98 -2.56 8.51
N ILE A 12 -9.76 -2.52 9.04
CA ILE A 12 -8.52 -2.51 8.26
C ILE A 12 -7.70 -3.74 8.62
N THR A 13 -7.46 -4.63 7.68
CA THR A 13 -6.47 -5.69 7.89
C THR A 13 -5.08 -5.19 7.49
N GLY A 14 -4.04 -5.53 8.26
CA GLY A 14 -2.68 -5.05 8.01
C GLY A 14 -2.40 -3.65 8.56
N HIS A 15 -3.10 -3.25 9.60
CA HIS A 15 -3.07 -1.91 10.20
C HIS A 15 -1.71 -1.55 10.83
N THR A 16 -0.94 -2.51 11.32
CA THR A 16 0.38 -2.30 11.93
C THR A 16 1.49 -2.06 10.89
N GLY A 17 1.22 -2.37 9.62
CA GLY A 17 2.16 -2.15 8.52
C GLY A 17 2.25 -0.69 8.09
N PHE A 18 3.22 -0.38 7.22
CA PHE A 18 3.49 0.98 6.73
C PHE A 18 2.23 1.69 6.17
N LYS A 19 1.59 1.12 5.13
CA LYS A 19 0.36 1.69 4.55
C LYS A 19 -0.80 1.73 5.55
N GLY A 20 -0.92 0.65 6.35
CA GLY A 20 -1.97 0.51 7.34
C GLY A 20 -1.91 1.59 8.41
N SER A 21 -0.72 1.93 8.91
CA SER A 21 -0.53 2.98 9.91
C SER A 21 -0.93 4.37 9.39
N TRP A 22 -0.51 4.73 8.16
CA TRP A 22 -0.97 5.96 7.50
C TRP A 22 -2.49 5.99 7.34
N LEU A 23 -3.09 4.88 6.89
CA LEU A 23 -4.52 4.78 6.65
C LEU A 23 -5.33 4.89 7.95
N CYS A 24 -4.87 4.25 9.02
CA CYS A 24 -5.48 4.35 10.34
C CYS A 24 -5.46 5.78 10.86
N LYS A 25 -4.32 6.49 10.75
CA LYS A 25 -4.21 7.89 11.18
C LYS A 25 -5.18 8.78 10.39
N ILE A 26 -5.22 8.66 9.06
CA ILE A 26 -6.14 9.42 8.21
C ILE A 26 -7.60 9.20 8.63
N LEU A 27 -7.99 7.95 8.88
CA LEU A 27 -9.38 7.63 9.22
C LEU A 27 -9.74 8.01 10.67
N ALA A 28 -8.80 7.89 11.62
CA ALA A 28 -8.99 8.36 12.99
C ALA A 28 -9.18 9.88 13.01
N ASP A 29 -8.34 10.64 12.31
CA ASP A 29 -8.46 12.10 12.16
C ASP A 29 -9.76 12.51 11.47
N ALA A 30 -10.30 11.67 10.57
CA ALA A 30 -11.62 11.88 9.98
C ALA A 30 -12.79 11.54 10.93
N GLY A 31 -12.51 11.03 12.12
CA GLY A 31 -13.53 10.63 13.12
C GLY A 31 -14.23 9.31 12.80
N ALA A 32 -13.62 8.42 12.02
CA ALA A 32 -14.11 7.06 11.81
C ALA A 32 -13.90 6.19 13.08
N VAL A 33 -14.75 5.17 13.25
CA VAL A 33 -14.57 4.12 14.25
C VAL A 33 -13.73 3.01 13.61
N VAL A 34 -12.42 3.07 13.82
CA VAL A 34 -11.46 2.16 13.15
C VAL A 34 -11.18 0.94 14.02
N THR A 35 -11.33 -0.25 13.44
CA THR A 35 -10.83 -1.50 13.99
C THR A 35 -9.73 -2.04 13.08
N GLY A 36 -8.54 -2.25 13.63
CA GLY A 36 -7.41 -2.84 12.95
C GLY A 36 -7.25 -4.32 13.30
N PHE A 37 -6.93 -5.19 12.33
CA PHE A 37 -6.60 -6.60 12.54
C PHE A 37 -5.35 -6.97 11.75
N SER A 38 -4.27 -7.34 12.43
CA SER A 38 -3.03 -7.83 11.80
C SER A 38 -2.09 -8.49 12.81
N LEU A 39 -1.04 -9.10 12.31
CA LEU A 39 0.13 -9.46 13.13
C LEU A 39 0.74 -8.22 13.79
N GLU A 40 1.63 -8.43 14.75
CA GLU A 40 2.50 -7.40 15.30
C GLU A 40 3.23 -6.64 14.17
N ALA A 41 3.67 -5.42 14.46
CA ALA A 41 4.39 -4.61 13.49
C ALA A 41 5.63 -5.36 12.96
N PRO A 42 5.84 -5.39 11.63
CA PRO A 42 6.84 -6.27 11.01
C PRO A 42 8.29 -5.80 11.18
N THR A 43 8.51 -4.61 11.73
CA THR A 43 9.85 -3.99 11.88
C THR A 43 9.98 -3.32 13.24
N ASP A 44 11.21 -3.16 13.69
CA ASP A 44 11.58 -2.31 14.83
C ASP A 44 12.77 -1.44 14.38
N PRO A 45 12.61 -0.11 14.32
CA PRO A 45 11.40 0.67 14.59
C PRO A 45 10.26 0.42 13.59
N ASN A 46 9.04 0.89 13.95
CA ASN A 46 7.87 0.82 13.08
C ASN A 46 7.01 2.10 13.22
N LEU A 47 6.32 2.43 12.14
CA LEU A 47 5.50 3.64 12.07
C LEU A 47 4.31 3.61 13.04
N PHE A 48 3.70 2.43 13.22
CA PHE A 48 2.52 2.25 14.06
C PHE A 48 2.77 2.70 15.49
N SER A 49 3.90 2.28 16.07
CA SER A 49 4.31 2.69 17.43
C SER A 49 4.84 4.13 17.47
N LEU A 50 5.67 4.53 16.49
CA LEU A 50 6.26 5.87 16.44
C LEU A 50 5.21 6.99 16.38
N CYS A 51 4.10 6.73 15.68
CA CYS A 51 3.02 7.72 15.54
C CYS A 51 1.87 7.50 16.53
N GLY A 52 1.98 6.55 17.47
CA GLY A 52 0.97 6.34 18.53
C GLY A 52 -0.41 5.91 18.00
N VAL A 53 -0.47 5.35 16.78
CA VAL A 53 -1.72 4.99 16.10
C VAL A 53 -2.56 4.00 16.92
N GLU A 54 -1.91 3.13 17.69
CA GLU A 54 -2.56 2.18 18.58
C GLU A 54 -3.54 2.83 19.57
N GLN A 55 -3.25 4.05 20.00
CA GLN A 55 -4.08 4.78 20.97
C GLN A 55 -5.33 5.42 20.35
N GLU A 56 -5.36 5.51 19.03
CA GLU A 56 -6.43 6.20 18.28
C GLU A 56 -7.47 5.22 17.70
N ILE A 57 -7.19 3.92 17.70
CA ILE A 57 -8.02 2.89 17.07
C ILE A 57 -8.24 1.68 17.99
N ASN A 58 -9.20 0.82 17.64
CA ASN A 58 -9.32 -0.50 18.25
C ASN A 58 -8.34 -1.46 17.53
N SER A 59 -7.14 -1.65 18.11
CA SER A 59 -6.10 -2.52 17.55
C SER A 59 -6.24 -3.94 18.08
N VAL A 60 -6.42 -4.91 17.16
CA VAL A 60 -6.50 -6.34 17.47
C VAL A 60 -5.36 -7.07 16.78
N ILE A 61 -4.50 -7.71 17.57
CA ILE A 61 -3.42 -8.52 17.04
C ILE A 61 -3.91 -9.93 16.73
N GLY A 62 -3.72 -10.35 15.48
CA GLY A 62 -4.15 -11.66 15.00
C GLY A 62 -3.72 -11.94 13.56
N ASP A 63 -3.88 -13.18 13.13
CA ASP A 63 -3.47 -13.65 11.81
C ASP A 63 -4.69 -13.83 10.91
N ILE A 64 -4.70 -13.25 9.71
CA ILE A 64 -5.79 -13.43 8.73
C ILE A 64 -5.98 -14.89 8.29
N ARG A 65 -5.01 -15.77 8.54
CA ARG A 65 -5.14 -17.20 8.32
C ARG A 65 -6.02 -17.88 9.38
N ASP A 66 -6.13 -17.28 10.57
CA ASP A 66 -7.08 -17.71 11.62
C ASP A 66 -8.46 -17.11 11.36
N ARG A 67 -9.26 -17.86 10.57
CA ARG A 67 -10.60 -17.45 10.20
C ARG A 67 -11.52 -17.28 11.40
N GLU A 68 -11.39 -18.10 12.43
CA GLU A 68 -12.27 -18.02 13.60
C GLU A 68 -12.02 -16.76 14.42
N HIS A 69 -10.73 -16.39 14.58
CA HIS A 69 -10.39 -15.13 15.23
C HIS A 69 -10.87 -13.93 14.40
N LEU A 70 -10.61 -13.93 13.10
CA LEU A 70 -11.06 -12.86 12.19
C LEU A 70 -12.60 -12.72 12.23
N MET A 71 -13.35 -13.82 12.25
CA MET A 71 -14.80 -13.82 12.35
C MET A 71 -15.29 -13.13 13.62
N ARG A 72 -14.69 -13.45 14.79
CA ARG A 72 -15.03 -12.77 16.06
C ARG A 72 -14.78 -11.27 15.99
N VAL A 73 -13.70 -10.84 15.33
CA VAL A 73 -13.42 -9.41 15.15
C VAL A 73 -14.48 -8.73 14.27
N PHE A 74 -14.98 -9.40 13.24
CA PHE A 74 -16.10 -8.88 12.45
C PHE A 74 -17.40 -8.84 13.25
N ASP A 75 -17.67 -9.87 14.07
CA ASP A 75 -18.83 -9.90 14.97
C ASP A 75 -18.82 -8.73 15.96
N ASP A 76 -17.67 -8.40 16.53
CA ASP A 76 -17.51 -7.32 17.52
C ASP A 76 -17.53 -5.93 16.85
N ALA A 77 -16.80 -5.77 15.75
CA ALA A 77 -16.65 -4.48 15.07
C ALA A 77 -17.89 -4.09 14.25
N GLN A 78 -18.64 -5.06 13.70
CA GLN A 78 -19.76 -4.83 12.78
C GLN A 78 -19.41 -3.77 11.70
N PRO A 79 -18.36 -3.99 10.89
CA PRO A 79 -17.85 -2.97 9.98
C PRO A 79 -18.80 -2.69 8.82
N GLU A 80 -18.95 -1.42 8.45
CA GLU A 80 -19.65 -0.99 7.23
C GLU A 80 -18.70 -1.01 6.02
N ILE A 81 -17.41 -0.77 6.27
CA ILE A 81 -16.36 -0.69 5.25
C ILE A 81 -15.19 -1.59 5.66
N VAL A 82 -14.70 -2.40 4.72
CA VAL A 82 -13.54 -3.28 4.93
C VAL A 82 -12.44 -2.92 3.92
N LEU A 83 -11.24 -2.62 4.45
CA LEU A 83 -10.04 -2.35 3.65
C LEU A 83 -9.01 -3.44 3.94
N HIS A 84 -8.80 -4.34 2.96
CA HIS A 84 -7.92 -5.50 3.12
C HIS A 84 -6.52 -5.18 2.58
N LEU A 85 -5.59 -4.87 3.51
CA LEU A 85 -4.19 -4.57 3.18
C LEU A 85 -3.21 -5.65 3.69
N ALA A 86 -3.66 -6.55 4.59
CA ALA A 86 -2.80 -7.59 5.14
C ALA A 86 -2.26 -8.52 4.05
N ALA A 87 -0.95 -8.69 4.03
CA ALA A 87 -0.26 -9.56 3.08
C ALA A 87 1.16 -9.87 3.57
N GLN A 88 1.77 -10.94 3.06
CA GLN A 88 3.22 -11.06 2.98
C GLN A 88 3.68 -10.28 1.73
N PRO A 89 4.33 -9.08 1.87
CA PRO A 89 4.53 -8.18 0.73
C PRO A 89 5.94 -8.21 0.12
N ILE A 90 6.87 -9.02 0.65
CA ILE A 90 8.28 -8.99 0.28
C ILE A 90 8.58 -10.09 -0.72
N VAL A 91 8.99 -9.72 -1.95
CA VAL A 91 9.31 -10.65 -3.04
C VAL A 91 10.41 -11.64 -2.62
N ARG A 92 11.52 -11.17 -2.07
CA ARG A 92 12.64 -12.04 -1.65
C ARG A 92 12.23 -13.07 -0.59
N ASP A 93 11.35 -12.70 0.32
CA ASP A 93 10.85 -13.62 1.35
C ASP A 93 9.86 -14.63 0.78
N SER A 94 9.14 -14.29 -0.29
CA SER A 94 8.26 -15.23 -0.98
C SER A 94 9.01 -16.40 -1.62
N TYR A 95 10.24 -16.17 -2.10
CA TYR A 95 11.11 -17.25 -2.56
C TYR A 95 11.60 -18.15 -1.43
N LYS A 96 11.83 -17.60 -0.24
CA LYS A 96 12.26 -18.39 0.95
C LYS A 96 11.10 -19.18 1.54
N ASN A 97 9.91 -18.58 1.59
CA ASN A 97 8.72 -19.11 2.27
C ASN A 97 7.47 -19.05 1.36
N PRO A 98 7.43 -19.79 0.24
CA PRO A 98 6.32 -19.69 -0.70
C PRO A 98 5.00 -20.18 -0.10
N VAL A 99 5.00 -21.24 0.70
CA VAL A 99 3.77 -21.76 1.35
C VAL A 99 3.14 -20.69 2.23
N TYR A 100 3.92 -20.08 3.11
CA TYR A 100 3.44 -18.99 3.97
C TYR A 100 2.89 -17.82 3.14
N THR A 101 3.53 -17.50 2.01
CA THR A 101 3.09 -16.43 1.12
C THR A 101 1.71 -16.74 0.52
N TYR A 102 1.49 -17.95 0.03
CA TYR A 102 0.18 -18.34 -0.50
C TYR A 102 -0.88 -18.49 0.59
N GLU A 103 -0.55 -19.08 1.73
CA GLU A 103 -1.47 -19.16 2.86
C GLU A 103 -1.95 -17.77 3.30
N THR A 104 -1.03 -16.82 3.40
CA THR A 104 -1.36 -15.45 3.81
C THR A 104 -2.12 -14.70 2.72
N ASN A 105 -1.59 -14.65 1.49
CA ASN A 105 -2.11 -13.76 0.46
C ASN A 105 -3.34 -14.34 -0.25
N VAL A 106 -3.46 -15.65 -0.36
CA VAL A 106 -4.60 -16.31 -1.03
C VAL A 106 -5.62 -16.77 0.00
N MET A 107 -5.23 -17.64 0.93
CA MET A 107 -6.18 -18.15 1.92
C MET A 107 -6.63 -17.07 2.91
N GLY A 108 -5.72 -16.15 3.28
CA GLY A 108 -6.11 -14.96 4.05
C GLY A 108 -7.16 -14.11 3.33
N THR A 109 -7.03 -13.90 2.01
CA THR A 109 -8.06 -13.21 1.20
C THR A 109 -9.38 -14.00 1.20
N VAL A 110 -9.34 -15.35 1.05
CA VAL A 110 -10.54 -16.20 1.17
C VAL A 110 -11.22 -15.98 2.51
N ASN A 111 -10.47 -15.98 3.61
CA ASN A 111 -11.02 -15.80 4.96
C ASN A 111 -11.68 -14.41 5.12
N VAL A 112 -11.07 -13.35 4.60
CA VAL A 112 -11.68 -12.01 4.61
C VAL A 112 -12.94 -11.98 3.76
N CYS A 113 -12.94 -12.55 2.55
CA CYS A 113 -14.12 -12.64 1.71
C CYS A 113 -15.26 -13.42 2.39
N GLU A 114 -14.96 -14.51 3.12
CA GLU A 114 -15.96 -15.25 3.90
C GLU A 114 -16.52 -14.41 5.05
N CYS A 115 -15.68 -13.67 5.76
CA CYS A 115 -16.16 -12.76 6.80
C CYS A 115 -17.08 -11.68 6.21
N VAL A 116 -16.72 -11.07 5.09
CA VAL A 116 -17.58 -10.09 4.40
C VAL A 116 -18.90 -10.74 3.97
N ARG A 117 -18.87 -11.94 3.40
CA ARG A 117 -20.07 -12.66 2.95
C ARG A 117 -21.03 -12.97 4.07
N LEU A 118 -20.55 -13.22 5.27
CA LEU A 118 -21.35 -13.60 6.44
C LEU A 118 -21.80 -12.39 7.29
N HIS A 119 -21.31 -11.18 6.98
CA HIS A 119 -21.66 -9.95 7.71
C HIS A 119 -22.39 -8.94 6.82
N PRO A 120 -23.73 -8.96 6.79
CA PRO A 120 -24.53 -8.07 5.93
C PRO A 120 -24.42 -6.57 6.29
N CYS A 121 -23.78 -6.23 7.40
CA CYS A 121 -23.44 -4.84 7.74
C CYS A 121 -22.40 -4.24 6.79
N VAL A 122 -21.56 -5.07 6.14
CA VAL A 122 -20.53 -4.58 5.20
C VAL A 122 -21.21 -4.12 3.91
N LYS A 123 -20.99 -2.85 3.56
CA LYS A 123 -21.50 -2.23 2.33
C LYS A 123 -20.40 -2.01 1.28
N SER A 124 -19.16 -1.87 1.72
CA SER A 124 -18.02 -1.60 0.86
C SER A 124 -16.83 -2.46 1.26
N PHE A 125 -16.32 -3.24 0.32
CA PHE A 125 -15.11 -4.04 0.51
C PHE A 125 -14.08 -3.71 -0.57
N LEU A 126 -12.87 -3.33 -0.15
CA LEU A 126 -11.73 -3.08 -1.03
C LEU A 126 -10.60 -4.06 -0.72
N ASN A 127 -10.22 -4.89 -1.70
CA ASN A 127 -9.02 -5.72 -1.64
C ASN A 127 -7.84 -4.99 -2.29
N VAL A 128 -6.79 -4.70 -1.53
CA VAL A 128 -5.58 -4.05 -2.02
C VAL A 128 -4.59 -5.09 -2.52
N THR A 129 -4.27 -5.00 -3.82
CA THR A 129 -3.32 -5.89 -4.48
C THR A 129 -2.08 -5.12 -4.95
N THR A 130 -1.48 -5.47 -6.09
CA THR A 130 -0.22 -4.89 -6.56
C THR A 130 -0.23 -4.74 -8.08
N ASP A 131 0.62 -3.85 -8.59
CA ASP A 131 0.95 -3.74 -10.03
C ASP A 131 1.56 -5.02 -10.62
N LYS A 132 2.13 -5.89 -9.78
CA LYS A 132 2.82 -7.14 -10.18
C LYS A 132 1.87 -8.31 -10.43
N VAL A 133 0.55 -8.10 -10.40
CA VAL A 133 -0.44 -9.16 -10.67
C VAL A 133 -0.50 -9.59 -12.12
N TYR A 134 0.03 -8.78 -13.03
CA TYR A 134 -0.05 -9.02 -14.48
C TYR A 134 1.01 -10.00 -14.98
N GLU A 135 0.69 -10.72 -16.07
CA GLU A 135 1.68 -11.36 -16.91
C GLU A 135 2.61 -10.29 -17.50
N ASN A 136 3.80 -10.11 -16.90
CA ASN A 136 4.70 -9.05 -17.32
C ASN A 136 5.45 -9.41 -18.60
N LYS A 137 5.13 -8.74 -19.71
CA LYS A 137 5.74 -8.88 -21.02
C LYS A 137 6.90 -7.92 -21.26
N GLU A 138 7.28 -7.15 -20.25
CA GLU A 138 8.36 -6.14 -20.30
C GLU A 138 8.23 -5.14 -21.47
N TRP A 139 7.01 -4.83 -21.89
CA TRP A 139 6.73 -3.86 -22.95
C TRP A 139 6.65 -2.43 -22.42
N GLU A 140 6.69 -1.44 -23.31
CA GLU A 140 6.73 -0.03 -22.94
C GLU A 140 5.39 0.57 -22.49
N TRP A 141 4.27 -0.11 -22.75
CA TRP A 141 2.93 0.36 -22.37
C TRP A 141 2.54 -0.05 -20.95
N GLY A 142 1.72 0.79 -20.32
CA GLY A 142 1.11 0.45 -19.03
C GLY A 142 0.07 -0.67 -19.15
N TYR A 143 0.07 -1.59 -18.18
CA TYR A 143 -0.94 -2.66 -18.09
C TYR A 143 -2.29 -2.10 -17.74
N ARG A 144 -3.34 -2.59 -18.42
CA ARG A 144 -4.75 -2.25 -18.17
C ARG A 144 -5.42 -3.32 -17.35
N GLU A 145 -6.54 -2.97 -16.70
CA GLU A 145 -7.23 -3.86 -15.75
C GLU A 145 -7.80 -5.15 -16.38
N ASN A 146 -7.95 -5.20 -17.69
CA ASN A 146 -8.40 -6.36 -18.45
C ASN A 146 -7.28 -7.26 -19.01
N GLU A 147 -6.01 -6.95 -18.70
CA GLU A 147 -4.86 -7.77 -19.11
C GLU A 147 -4.73 -9.02 -18.23
N SER A 148 -4.01 -10.05 -18.74
CA SER A 148 -3.85 -11.33 -18.07
C SER A 148 -3.18 -11.22 -16.71
N LEU A 149 -3.74 -11.91 -15.72
CA LEU A 149 -3.21 -11.99 -14.35
C LEU A 149 -2.35 -13.25 -14.24
N ASP A 150 -1.04 -13.08 -14.23
CA ASP A 150 -0.05 -14.15 -14.05
C ASP A 150 1.28 -13.58 -13.55
N GLY A 151 1.29 -13.16 -12.28
CA GLY A 151 2.51 -12.66 -11.62
C GLY A 151 3.60 -13.72 -11.59
N PHE A 152 4.84 -13.35 -11.86
CA PHE A 152 5.95 -14.26 -12.11
C PHE A 152 6.47 -14.98 -10.85
N ASP A 153 6.74 -14.23 -9.79
CA ASP A 153 7.27 -14.77 -8.53
C ASP A 153 6.16 -15.18 -7.57
N PRO A 154 6.47 -15.95 -6.47
CA PRO A 154 5.42 -16.41 -5.55
C PRO A 154 4.60 -15.29 -4.91
N TYR A 155 5.20 -14.13 -4.62
CA TYR A 155 4.46 -12.96 -4.13
C TYR A 155 3.51 -12.42 -5.20
N SER A 156 4.04 -12.13 -6.38
CA SER A 156 3.28 -11.58 -7.50
C SER A 156 2.13 -12.50 -7.91
N ASN A 157 2.42 -13.81 -8.03
CA ASN A 157 1.42 -14.83 -8.37
C ASN A 157 0.35 -14.98 -7.26
N SER A 158 0.75 -14.95 -5.98
CA SER A 158 -0.21 -15.01 -4.88
C SER A 158 -1.17 -13.82 -4.89
N LYS A 159 -0.72 -12.64 -5.33
CA LYS A 159 -1.57 -11.46 -5.50
C LYS A 159 -2.46 -11.57 -6.74
N SER A 160 -2.01 -12.19 -7.83
CA SER A 160 -2.87 -12.57 -8.96
C SER A 160 -3.98 -13.53 -8.51
N CYS A 161 -3.65 -14.53 -7.70
CA CYS A 161 -4.62 -15.44 -7.11
C CYS A 161 -5.61 -14.71 -6.17
N SER A 162 -5.15 -13.74 -5.38
CA SER A 162 -6.03 -12.91 -4.54
C SER A 162 -7.06 -12.11 -5.37
N GLU A 163 -6.65 -11.57 -6.53
CA GLU A 163 -7.57 -10.98 -7.51
C GLU A 163 -8.61 -12.00 -8.00
N LEU A 164 -8.16 -13.17 -8.43
CA LEU A 164 -9.04 -14.24 -8.96
C LEU A 164 -10.01 -14.77 -7.89
N VAL A 165 -9.58 -14.89 -6.64
CA VAL A 165 -10.46 -15.20 -5.49
C VAL A 165 -11.54 -14.14 -5.36
N THR A 166 -11.15 -12.86 -5.35
CA THR A 166 -12.10 -11.74 -5.23
C THR A 166 -13.11 -11.75 -6.38
N HIS A 167 -12.65 -11.96 -7.64
CA HIS A 167 -13.53 -12.11 -8.81
C HIS A 167 -14.51 -13.26 -8.65
N SER A 168 -14.03 -14.41 -8.17
CA SER A 168 -14.90 -15.59 -7.94
C SER A 168 -15.97 -15.30 -6.91
N TYR A 169 -15.62 -14.62 -5.79
CA TYR A 169 -16.58 -14.25 -4.76
C TYR A 169 -17.60 -13.22 -5.25
N ILE A 170 -17.18 -12.23 -6.06
CA ILE A 170 -18.10 -11.28 -6.69
C ILE A 170 -19.12 -12.05 -7.54
N ASN A 171 -18.66 -12.90 -8.43
CA ASN A 171 -19.53 -13.62 -9.37
C ASN A 171 -20.46 -14.64 -8.68
N SER A 172 -19.98 -15.29 -7.62
CA SER A 172 -20.70 -16.39 -6.99
C SER A 172 -21.61 -15.94 -5.83
N PHE A 173 -21.29 -14.84 -5.15
CA PHE A 173 -21.95 -14.44 -3.92
C PHE A 173 -22.31 -12.95 -3.88
N PHE A 174 -21.32 -12.06 -4.03
CA PHE A 174 -21.49 -10.64 -3.73
C PHE A 174 -22.44 -9.92 -4.70
N ASN A 175 -22.54 -10.37 -5.96
CA ASN A 175 -23.51 -9.82 -6.92
C ASN A 175 -24.98 -10.02 -6.51
N GLN A 176 -25.25 -10.87 -5.52
CA GLN A 176 -26.58 -11.11 -4.98
C GLN A 176 -26.75 -10.51 -3.58
N MET A 177 -25.76 -9.76 -3.10
CA MET A 177 -25.72 -9.16 -1.78
C MET A 177 -25.64 -7.64 -1.88
N ASP A 178 -25.99 -6.96 -0.80
CA ASP A 178 -25.90 -5.49 -0.71
C ASP A 178 -24.48 -5.08 -0.25
N VAL A 179 -23.48 -5.50 -1.00
CA VAL A 179 -22.07 -5.15 -0.78
C VAL A 179 -21.39 -4.87 -2.11
N ALA A 180 -20.75 -3.71 -2.21
CA ALA A 180 -19.92 -3.33 -3.35
C ALA A 180 -18.46 -3.72 -3.11
N VAL A 181 -17.84 -4.40 -4.10
CA VAL A 181 -16.52 -4.99 -3.96
C VAL A 181 -15.60 -4.53 -5.09
N SER A 182 -14.43 -4.00 -4.70
CA SER A 182 -13.39 -3.59 -5.64
C SER A 182 -12.03 -4.19 -5.31
N THR A 183 -11.13 -4.19 -6.31
CA THR A 183 -9.70 -4.36 -6.09
C THR A 183 -8.93 -3.11 -6.54
N ALA A 184 -7.81 -2.83 -5.86
CA ALA A 184 -6.93 -1.71 -6.20
C ALA A 184 -5.49 -2.22 -6.35
N ARG A 185 -4.95 -2.11 -7.58
CA ARG A 185 -3.64 -2.56 -7.99
C ARG A 185 -2.69 -1.37 -7.96
N ALA A 186 -1.93 -1.24 -6.87
CA ALA A 186 -1.01 -0.12 -6.70
C ALA A 186 0.45 -0.53 -6.90
N GLY A 187 1.21 0.34 -7.55
CA GLY A 187 2.65 0.20 -7.75
C GLY A 187 3.49 0.54 -6.53
N ASN A 188 4.75 0.84 -6.76
CA ASN A 188 5.73 1.13 -5.73
C ASN A 188 5.37 2.38 -4.92
N VAL A 189 5.22 2.21 -3.62
CA VAL A 189 4.81 3.28 -2.71
C VAL A 189 5.98 3.67 -1.83
N ILE A 190 6.24 4.98 -1.72
CA ILE A 190 7.27 5.57 -0.87
C ILE A 190 6.64 6.55 0.13
N GLY A 191 7.33 6.81 1.24
CA GLY A 191 6.86 7.74 2.26
C GLY A 191 7.63 7.57 3.57
N GLY A 192 7.46 8.49 4.48
CA GLY A 192 8.06 8.42 5.80
C GLY A 192 7.55 7.24 6.62
N GLY A 193 8.42 6.60 7.41
CA GLY A 193 8.05 5.52 8.30
C GLY A 193 7.97 4.13 7.65
N ASP A 194 8.44 3.95 6.41
CA ASP A 194 8.71 2.61 5.88
C ASP A 194 10.10 2.14 6.36
N PHE A 195 10.15 1.08 7.16
CA PHE A 195 11.38 0.50 7.69
C PHE A 195 11.66 -0.91 7.14
N ALA A 196 10.88 -1.34 6.13
CA ALA A 196 11.04 -2.67 5.56
C ALA A 196 12.44 -2.89 4.96
N ASN A 197 12.95 -4.12 5.07
CA ASN A 197 14.17 -4.53 4.42
C ASN A 197 13.94 -4.75 2.92
N ASP A 198 15.02 -4.71 2.15
CA ASP A 198 15.02 -4.97 0.70
C ASP A 198 14.11 -4.01 -0.11
N ARG A 199 13.90 -2.80 0.39
CA ARG A 199 13.22 -1.72 -0.33
C ARG A 199 14.13 -0.51 -0.48
N ILE A 200 14.13 0.09 -1.67
CA ILE A 200 15.11 1.12 -2.04
C ILE A 200 15.08 2.35 -1.12
N ILE A 201 13.92 2.90 -0.80
CA ILE A 201 13.82 4.10 0.05
C ILE A 201 14.20 3.83 1.51
N PRO A 202 13.70 2.78 2.19
CA PRO A 202 14.22 2.38 3.49
C PRO A 202 15.73 2.15 3.52
N ASP A 203 16.30 1.52 2.47
CA ASP A 203 17.74 1.32 2.36
C ASP A 203 18.48 2.65 2.23
N CYS A 204 17.97 3.62 1.43
CA CYS A 204 18.50 4.98 1.34
C CYS A 204 18.49 5.69 2.70
N VAL A 205 17.39 5.61 3.44
CA VAL A 205 17.25 6.25 4.76
C VAL A 205 18.25 5.67 5.76
N ARG A 206 18.37 4.33 5.82
CA ARG A 206 19.34 3.67 6.71
C ARG A 206 20.78 4.08 6.41
N ALA A 207 21.19 4.04 5.14
CA ALA A 207 22.51 4.44 4.71
C ALA A 207 22.77 5.92 5.04
N ALA A 208 21.81 6.80 4.77
CA ALA A 208 21.92 8.22 5.02
C ALA A 208 22.05 8.56 6.52
N ILE A 209 21.33 7.87 7.39
CA ILE A 209 21.46 8.02 8.86
C ILE A 209 22.82 7.50 9.34
N ALA A 210 23.30 6.38 8.79
CA ALA A 210 24.62 5.84 9.11
C ALA A 210 25.79 6.66 8.55
N GLY A 211 25.54 7.54 7.58
CA GLY A 211 26.59 8.29 6.87
C GLY A 211 27.33 7.44 5.82
N ASP A 212 26.71 6.35 5.37
CA ASP A 212 27.25 5.41 4.39
C ASP A 212 26.77 5.72 2.97
N ASP A 213 27.51 5.20 1.97
CA ASP A 213 27.08 5.25 0.58
C ASP A 213 25.85 4.33 0.37
N ILE A 214 24.86 4.79 -0.39
CA ILE A 214 23.68 4.02 -0.72
C ILE A 214 24.02 2.96 -1.78
N VAL A 215 23.79 1.69 -1.49
CA VAL A 215 23.99 0.59 -2.44
C VAL A 215 22.75 0.38 -3.29
N VAL A 216 22.85 0.60 -4.61
CA VAL A 216 21.75 0.39 -5.55
C VAL A 216 22.04 -0.83 -6.42
N ARG A 217 21.22 -1.88 -6.26
CA ARG A 217 21.43 -3.18 -6.91
C ARG A 217 20.91 -3.22 -8.36
N ASN A 218 19.83 -2.49 -8.66
CA ASN A 218 19.24 -2.40 -10.01
C ASN A 218 18.85 -0.95 -10.35
N PRO A 219 19.83 -0.07 -10.70
CA PRO A 219 19.56 1.34 -10.93
C PRO A 219 18.75 1.62 -12.20
N PHE A 220 18.69 0.68 -13.15
CA PHE A 220 18.08 0.87 -14.46
C PHE A 220 16.61 0.43 -14.53
N SER A 221 16.11 -0.25 -13.51
CA SER A 221 14.71 -0.67 -13.47
C SER A 221 13.76 0.53 -13.37
N THR A 222 12.79 0.62 -14.26
CA THR A 222 11.74 1.66 -14.25
C THR A 222 10.55 1.19 -13.42
N ARG A 223 10.08 2.06 -12.50
CA ARG A 223 8.97 1.77 -11.59
C ARG A 223 8.03 2.97 -11.46
N PRO A 224 6.72 2.72 -11.21
CA PRO A 224 5.74 3.76 -10.95
C PRO A 224 5.76 4.16 -9.48
N TYR A 225 6.76 4.95 -9.06
CA TYR A 225 6.87 5.42 -7.69
C TYR A 225 5.85 6.51 -7.39
N GLN A 226 5.19 6.40 -6.22
CA GLN A 226 4.22 7.40 -5.74
C GLN A 226 4.28 7.52 -4.22
N HIS A 227 3.91 8.70 -3.69
CA HIS A 227 3.78 8.86 -2.24
C HIS A 227 2.67 7.99 -1.67
N VAL A 228 2.81 7.52 -0.44
CA VAL A 228 1.83 6.64 0.23
C VAL A 228 0.42 7.24 0.27
N LEU A 229 0.31 8.54 0.37
CA LEU A 229 -0.97 9.25 0.39
C LEU A 229 -1.74 9.14 -0.94
N GLU A 230 -1.06 9.00 -2.08
CA GLU A 230 -1.72 8.84 -3.39
C GLU A 230 -2.62 7.60 -3.45
N PRO A 231 -2.09 6.38 -3.26
CA PRO A 231 -2.96 5.20 -3.29
C PRO A 231 -3.94 5.17 -2.11
N LEU A 232 -3.59 5.68 -0.93
CA LEU A 232 -4.51 5.72 0.20
C LEU A 232 -5.72 6.63 -0.07
N TYR A 233 -5.50 7.78 -0.70
CA TYR A 233 -6.57 8.65 -1.16
C TYR A 233 -7.52 7.93 -2.13
N VAL A 234 -6.95 7.22 -3.11
CA VAL A 234 -7.74 6.46 -4.09
C VAL A 234 -8.51 5.32 -3.42
N TYR A 235 -7.89 4.60 -2.46
CA TYR A 235 -8.58 3.53 -1.72
C TYR A 235 -9.79 4.08 -0.95
N LEU A 236 -9.62 5.20 -0.27
CA LEU A 236 -10.71 5.87 0.44
C LEU A 236 -11.78 6.36 -0.53
N MET A 237 -11.39 6.93 -1.66
CA MET A 237 -12.33 7.39 -2.69
C MET A 237 -13.14 6.23 -3.28
N ILE A 238 -12.50 5.10 -3.63
CA ILE A 238 -13.19 3.90 -4.12
C ILE A 238 -14.17 3.40 -3.05
N ALA A 239 -13.70 3.23 -1.81
CA ALA A 239 -14.52 2.70 -0.72
C ALA A 239 -15.73 3.58 -0.41
N MET A 240 -15.58 4.90 -0.45
CA MET A 240 -16.67 5.86 -0.28
C MET A 240 -17.66 5.78 -1.45
N ARG A 241 -17.16 5.90 -2.69
CA ARG A 241 -18.03 5.99 -3.87
C ARG A 241 -18.83 4.71 -4.10
N GLN A 242 -18.20 3.54 -3.94
CA GLN A 242 -18.93 2.27 -4.08
C GLN A 242 -19.88 1.99 -2.91
N TYR A 243 -19.64 2.57 -1.71
CA TYR A 243 -20.59 2.51 -0.59
C TYR A 243 -21.86 3.31 -0.91
N GLU A 244 -21.71 4.47 -1.57
CA GLU A 244 -22.84 5.33 -1.96
C GLU A 244 -23.57 4.80 -3.19
N ASP A 245 -22.84 4.23 -4.16
CA ASP A 245 -23.38 3.72 -5.42
C ASP A 245 -22.53 2.52 -5.91
N PRO A 246 -23.08 1.30 -5.88
CA PRO A 246 -22.39 0.08 -6.31
C PRO A 246 -21.87 0.09 -7.76
N GLU A 247 -22.35 0.96 -8.63
CA GLU A 247 -21.86 1.12 -10.01
C GLU A 247 -20.38 1.57 -10.06
N TYR A 248 -19.86 2.14 -8.96
CA TYR A 248 -18.44 2.47 -8.83
C TYR A 248 -17.56 1.27 -8.44
N ALA A 249 -18.14 0.11 -8.15
CA ALA A 249 -17.37 -1.09 -7.86
C ALA A 249 -16.62 -1.59 -9.12
N GLY A 250 -15.40 -2.11 -8.91
CA GLY A 250 -14.60 -2.63 -10.01
C GLY A 250 -13.14 -2.85 -9.68
N PHE A 251 -12.35 -3.10 -10.74
CA PHE A 251 -10.91 -3.33 -10.64
C PHE A 251 -10.20 -2.09 -11.14
N TYR A 252 -9.27 -1.55 -10.35
CA TYR A 252 -8.63 -0.27 -10.60
C TYR A 252 -7.12 -0.33 -10.47
N ASN A 253 -6.43 0.13 -11.50
CA ASN A 253 -5.01 0.45 -11.41
C ASN A 253 -4.82 1.79 -10.71
N VAL A 254 -3.85 1.87 -9.80
CA VAL A 254 -3.55 3.06 -9.02
C VAL A 254 -2.05 3.35 -9.11
N GLY A 255 -1.68 4.37 -9.83
CA GLY A 255 -0.30 4.73 -10.06
C GLY A 255 -0.14 6.17 -10.54
N PRO A 256 1.11 6.66 -10.58
CA PRO A 256 1.43 8.01 -11.00
C PRO A 256 1.17 8.21 -12.51
N ASP A 257 1.33 9.44 -12.96
CA ASP A 257 1.40 9.74 -14.39
C ASP A 257 2.68 9.15 -15.02
N GLU A 258 2.68 8.94 -16.33
CA GLU A 258 3.81 8.33 -17.04
C GLU A 258 5.13 9.08 -16.82
N ARG A 259 5.09 10.40 -16.75
CA ARG A 259 6.26 11.25 -16.49
C ARG A 259 6.93 10.99 -15.13
N ASP A 260 6.18 10.44 -14.18
CA ASP A 260 6.62 10.13 -12.82
C ASP A 260 7.06 8.65 -12.69
N CYS A 261 7.00 7.87 -13.78
CA CYS A 261 7.61 6.54 -13.85
C CYS A 261 9.10 6.70 -14.16
N VAL A 262 9.93 6.59 -13.11
CA VAL A 262 11.38 6.87 -13.21
C VAL A 262 12.22 5.63 -12.93
N THR A 263 13.49 5.65 -13.33
CA THR A 263 14.42 4.59 -12.95
C THR A 263 14.76 4.67 -11.45
N THR A 264 15.11 3.53 -10.87
CA THR A 264 15.59 3.48 -9.47
C THR A 264 16.77 4.40 -9.24
N GLY A 265 17.71 4.48 -10.19
CA GLY A 265 18.84 5.41 -10.11
C GLY A 265 18.42 6.88 -10.08
N THR A 266 17.42 7.27 -10.89
CA THR A 266 16.83 8.62 -10.88
C THR A 266 16.18 8.93 -9.53
N LEU A 267 15.40 7.98 -8.97
CA LEU A 267 14.79 8.13 -7.65
C LEU A 267 15.82 8.36 -6.56
N VAL A 268 16.90 7.57 -6.55
CA VAL A 268 17.99 7.70 -5.55
C VAL A 268 18.77 8.99 -5.73
N ASN A 269 18.97 9.47 -6.96
CA ASN A 269 19.57 10.80 -7.20
C ASN A 269 18.72 11.91 -6.57
N MET A 270 17.40 11.90 -6.76
CA MET A 270 16.48 12.85 -6.12
C MET A 270 16.58 12.76 -4.59
N PHE A 271 16.60 11.53 -4.03
CA PHE A 271 16.76 11.33 -2.60
C PHE A 271 18.06 11.93 -2.06
N CYS A 272 19.20 11.65 -2.71
CA CYS A 272 20.50 12.24 -2.34
C CYS A 272 20.48 13.77 -2.41
N GLN A 273 19.89 14.34 -3.46
CA GLN A 273 19.76 15.78 -3.61
C GLN A 273 19.01 16.39 -2.41
N TYR A 274 17.79 15.95 -2.11
CA TYR A 274 17.00 16.49 -1.01
C TYR A 274 17.60 16.20 0.37
N TRP A 275 18.27 15.05 0.52
CA TRP A 275 18.96 14.75 1.77
C TRP A 275 20.14 15.70 2.00
N ASN A 276 20.91 16.00 0.96
CA ASN A 276 22.10 16.87 1.02
C ASN A 276 21.76 18.37 1.10
N GLU A 277 20.54 18.76 0.75
CA GLU A 277 20.06 20.13 0.94
C GLU A 277 19.99 20.48 2.42
N ASN A 278 20.43 21.71 2.80
CA ASN A 278 20.44 22.26 4.16
C ASN A 278 21.51 21.74 5.12
N GLY A 279 22.59 21.18 4.61
CA GLY A 279 23.78 20.82 5.39
C GLY A 279 23.69 19.45 6.07
N GLY A 280 24.81 18.84 6.31
CA GLY A 280 24.95 17.50 6.88
C GLY A 280 25.99 16.69 6.10
N ASN A 281 26.09 15.40 6.42
CA ASN A 281 26.93 14.47 5.66
C ASN A 281 26.42 14.36 4.23
N GLN A 282 27.32 14.61 3.27
CA GLN A 282 27.01 14.43 1.85
C GLN A 282 26.92 12.94 1.55
N ILE A 283 25.73 12.47 1.22
CA ILE A 283 25.50 11.08 0.80
C ILE A 283 25.52 10.97 -0.72
N LYS A 284 25.97 9.83 -1.20
CA LYS A 284 25.95 9.44 -2.61
C LYS A 284 25.54 7.97 -2.73
N TRP A 285 25.37 7.50 -3.93
CA TRP A 285 25.07 6.09 -4.16
C TRP A 285 26.10 5.44 -5.07
N ILE A 286 26.24 4.13 -4.94
CA ILE A 286 27.10 3.28 -5.75
C ILE A 286 26.25 2.19 -6.42
N ASN A 287 26.58 1.87 -7.68
CA ASN A 287 26.00 0.76 -8.40
C ASN A 287 26.71 -0.53 -8.01
N GLN A 288 25.96 -1.47 -7.40
CA GLN A 288 26.46 -2.79 -7.05
C GLN A 288 25.44 -3.83 -7.47
N ALA A 289 25.46 -4.20 -8.76
CA ALA A 289 24.59 -5.25 -9.26
C ALA A 289 24.91 -6.61 -8.60
N GLU A 290 23.88 -7.34 -8.17
CA GLU A 290 24.02 -8.71 -7.67
C GLU A 290 24.04 -9.69 -8.85
N GLU A 291 25.14 -10.50 -8.94
CA GLU A 291 25.24 -11.61 -9.88
C GLU A 291 24.29 -12.71 -9.47
N ASN A 292 23.30 -13.13 -9.85
CA ASN A 292 22.31 -14.13 -9.40
C ASN A 292 21.18 -13.61 -8.51
N ALA A 293 20.85 -12.33 -8.61
CA ALA A 293 19.64 -11.80 -7.95
C ALA A 293 18.38 -12.54 -8.46
N PRO A 294 17.36 -12.76 -7.58
CA PRO A 294 16.05 -13.22 -8.04
C PRO A 294 15.52 -12.31 -9.16
N HIS A 295 14.79 -12.91 -10.10
CA HIS A 295 14.21 -12.16 -11.22
C HIS A 295 13.30 -11.04 -10.68
N GLU A 296 13.62 -9.81 -11.02
CA GLU A 296 12.74 -8.64 -10.88
C GLU A 296 12.50 -8.03 -12.26
N ALA A 297 11.26 -7.68 -12.56
CA ALA A 297 10.91 -7.03 -13.80
C ALA A 297 11.78 -5.77 -14.02
N ASN A 298 12.30 -5.56 -15.23
CA ASN A 298 13.05 -4.35 -15.55
C ASN A 298 12.13 -3.16 -15.83
N PHE A 299 10.92 -3.46 -16.31
CA PHE A 299 9.96 -2.46 -16.72
C PHE A 299 8.56 -2.83 -16.25
N LEU A 300 7.91 -1.93 -15.52
CA LEU A 300 6.54 -2.10 -15.09
C LEU A 300 5.87 -0.73 -14.98
N LYS A 301 4.77 -0.56 -15.70
CA LYS A 301 3.90 0.62 -15.65
C LYS A 301 2.44 0.18 -15.60
N LEU A 302 1.58 1.05 -15.09
CA LEU A 302 0.12 0.87 -15.08
C LEU A 302 -0.55 1.93 -15.96
N ASP A 303 -1.55 1.52 -16.74
CA ASP A 303 -2.52 2.45 -17.31
C ASP A 303 -3.60 2.74 -16.26
N CYS A 304 -3.59 3.95 -15.75
CA CYS A 304 -4.54 4.42 -14.73
C CYS A 304 -5.70 5.25 -15.32
N SER A 305 -5.94 5.14 -16.62
CA SER A 305 -7.00 5.91 -17.31
C SER A 305 -8.40 5.58 -16.78
N LYS A 306 -8.65 4.34 -16.35
CA LYS A 306 -9.94 3.92 -15.80
C LYS A 306 -10.25 4.65 -14.50
N VAL A 307 -9.36 4.59 -13.50
CA VAL A 307 -9.58 5.27 -12.22
C VAL A 307 -9.72 6.79 -12.38
N LYS A 308 -8.91 7.40 -13.26
CA LYS A 308 -8.99 8.83 -13.58
C LYS A 308 -10.33 9.22 -14.18
N ARG A 309 -10.83 8.45 -15.16
CA ARG A 309 -12.12 8.70 -15.80
C ARG A 309 -13.29 8.46 -14.86
N THR A 310 -13.25 7.40 -14.06
CA THR A 310 -14.35 7.01 -13.18
C THR A 310 -14.54 7.99 -12.03
N PHE A 311 -13.44 8.43 -11.43
CA PHE A 311 -13.49 9.25 -10.22
C PHE A 311 -13.06 10.71 -10.42
N GLY A 312 -12.59 11.08 -11.60
CA GLY A 312 -12.02 12.41 -11.84
C GLY A 312 -10.69 12.65 -11.13
N TRP A 313 -10.08 11.58 -10.57
CA TRP A 313 -8.83 11.67 -9.82
C TRP A 313 -7.64 12.01 -10.71
N LYS A 314 -6.70 12.76 -10.14
CA LYS A 314 -5.36 13.01 -10.70
C LYS A 314 -4.35 12.89 -9.55
N PRO A 315 -3.13 12.41 -9.80
CA PRO A 315 -2.09 12.46 -8.79
C PRO A 315 -1.90 13.89 -8.27
N HIS A 316 -1.81 14.03 -6.96
CA HIS A 316 -1.63 15.32 -6.27
C HIS A 316 -0.16 15.70 -6.21
N TRP A 317 0.73 14.73 -5.98
CA TRP A 317 2.16 14.93 -5.88
C TRP A 317 2.90 14.18 -7.01
N SER A 318 3.87 14.88 -7.63
CA SER A 318 4.84 14.26 -8.53
C SER A 318 5.77 13.32 -7.78
N VAL A 319 6.55 12.49 -8.50
CA VAL A 319 7.59 11.66 -7.88
C VAL A 319 8.62 12.51 -7.13
N GLU A 320 8.94 13.68 -7.63
CA GLU A 320 9.86 14.62 -7.00
C GLU A 320 9.32 15.13 -5.65
N GLU A 321 8.05 15.58 -5.62
CA GLU A 321 7.36 15.95 -4.37
C GLU A 321 7.26 14.77 -3.41
N ALA A 322 6.98 13.56 -3.91
CA ALA A 322 6.92 12.33 -3.11
C ALA A 322 8.26 12.03 -2.41
N VAL A 323 9.37 12.17 -3.13
CA VAL A 323 10.72 12.00 -2.57
C VAL A 323 11.03 13.09 -1.56
N ALA A 324 10.73 14.36 -1.88
CA ALA A 324 10.95 15.48 -0.96
C ALA A 324 10.19 15.29 0.36
N LYS A 325 8.91 14.89 0.32
CA LYS A 325 8.08 14.61 1.50
C LYS A 325 8.60 13.40 2.29
N THR A 326 9.07 12.37 1.61
CA THR A 326 9.70 11.20 2.24
C THR A 326 10.97 11.59 2.98
N VAL A 327 11.84 12.40 2.37
CA VAL A 327 13.08 12.90 2.99
C VAL A 327 12.77 13.85 4.16
N GLU A 328 11.77 14.73 4.05
CA GLU A 328 11.31 15.61 5.13
C GLU A 328 10.99 14.81 6.40
N TRP A 329 10.16 13.77 6.27
CA TRP A 329 9.80 12.90 7.39
C TRP A 329 11.01 12.13 7.93
N SER A 330 11.84 11.58 7.03
CA SER A 330 13.02 10.77 7.41
C SER A 330 14.08 11.59 8.13
N LYS A 331 14.26 12.87 7.77
CA LYS A 331 15.12 13.80 8.50
C LYS A 331 14.56 14.13 9.88
N ALA A 332 13.24 14.35 9.99
CA ALA A 332 12.61 14.55 11.30
C ALA A 332 12.86 13.35 12.23
N TYR A 333 12.71 12.12 11.69
CA TYR A 333 13.02 10.89 12.42
C TYR A 333 14.51 10.82 12.83
N ALA A 334 15.43 11.05 11.88
CA ALA A 334 16.87 10.99 12.14
C ALA A 334 17.37 12.03 13.17
N CYS A 335 16.68 13.15 13.27
CA CYS A 335 16.97 14.23 14.24
C CYS A 335 16.13 14.17 15.51
N GLU A 336 15.45 13.04 15.78
CA GLU A 336 14.57 12.83 16.94
C GLU A 336 13.50 13.94 17.11
N GLN A 337 13.04 14.50 15.99
CA GLN A 337 11.97 15.49 15.97
C GLN A 337 10.59 14.82 16.00
N ASP A 338 9.54 15.63 16.15
CA ASP A 338 8.16 15.17 16.17
C ASP A 338 7.69 14.68 14.79
N VAL A 339 7.79 13.35 14.59
CA VAL A 339 7.36 12.69 13.36
C VAL A 339 5.84 12.64 13.21
N VAL A 340 5.09 12.72 14.33
CA VAL A 340 3.62 12.75 14.32
C VAL A 340 3.14 14.03 13.67
N SER A 341 3.61 15.19 14.18
CA SER A 341 3.28 16.49 13.59
C SER A 341 3.73 16.59 12.12
N CYS A 342 4.85 15.94 11.74
CA CYS A 342 5.27 15.89 10.35
C CYS A 342 4.27 15.11 9.49
N MET A 343 3.82 13.94 9.97
CA MET A 343 2.82 13.11 9.31
C MET A 343 1.48 13.84 9.15
N GLU A 344 0.97 14.45 10.21
CA GLU A 344 -0.29 15.22 10.23
C GLU A 344 -0.26 16.38 9.24
N ARG A 345 0.85 17.13 9.20
CA ARG A 345 1.04 18.21 8.25
C ARG A 345 1.01 17.67 6.79
N GLN A 346 1.69 16.55 6.51
CA GLN A 346 1.68 15.95 5.18
C GLN A 346 0.29 15.46 4.78
N ILE A 347 -0.48 14.86 5.69
CA ILE A 347 -1.87 14.48 5.46
C ILE A 347 -2.69 15.73 5.12
N LYS A 348 -2.60 16.77 5.95
CA LYS A 348 -3.33 18.02 5.72
C LYS A 348 -2.99 18.66 4.38
N ASP A 349 -1.68 18.85 4.09
CA ASP A 349 -1.20 19.43 2.83
C ASP A 349 -1.71 18.65 1.60
N PHE A 350 -1.83 17.33 1.73
CA PHE A 350 -2.28 16.46 0.65
C PHE A 350 -3.79 16.56 0.41
N PHE A 351 -4.60 16.55 1.46
CA PHE A 351 -6.06 16.52 1.35
C PHE A 351 -6.69 17.91 1.13
N GLU A 352 -5.94 18.99 1.37
CA GLU A 352 -6.37 20.36 1.07
C GLU A 352 -6.01 20.83 -0.36
N LYS A 353 -5.21 20.04 -1.12
CA LYS A 353 -4.80 20.30 -2.50
C LYS A 353 -5.91 19.92 -3.50
#